data_8be5c9701365d41fa683ad617d9dd9cc
#
_entry.id   8be5c9701365d41fa683ad617d9dd9cc
#
_cell.length_a   1.000
_cell.length_b   1.000
_cell.length_c   1.000
_cell.angle_alpha   90.00
_cell.angle_beta   90.00
_cell.angle_gamma   90.00
#
_symmetry.space_group_name_H-M   'P 1'
#
loop_
_entity.id
_entity.type
_entity.pdbx_description
1 polymer ?
#
loop_
_entity_poly.entity_id
_entity_poly.type
_entity_poly.pdbx_seq_one_letter_code
_entity_poly.pdbx_strand_id
1 'polypeptide(L)'
;MKHFAWIVATLLSFNAFAHHGWSWAEEEQTELKGTIESISMSPPHPVLKVKAADGIWQVDLGNPNQTERSGFTGESAKAGDTIVVLGNRSLEKDKKHMKAVRITVGERQLDLYPERIKKN
;
A
#
# COMPACT_ATOMS: atom_id res chain seq x y z
N MET A 1 5.14 -54.07 12.88
CA MET A 1 5.05 -53.56 12.74
C MET A 1 4.73 -52.65 12.56
N LYS A 2 4.53 -51.97 12.49
CA LYS A 2 4.26 -51.07 12.26
C LYS A 2 4.47 -49.93 12.08
N HIS A 3 4.31 -49.39 11.87
CA HIS A 3 4.53 -48.37 11.62
C HIS A 3 4.02 -47.34 11.26
N PHE A 4 3.89 -46.54 11.16
CA PHE A 4 3.44 -45.61 10.78
C PHE A 4 3.72 -44.44 10.61
N ALA A 5 3.69 -43.93 10.39
CA ALA A 5 3.89 -42.98 9.95
C ALA A 5 3.31 -41.98 10.02
N TRP A 6 3.17 -41.04 10.05
CA TRP A 6 2.75 -40.08 10.06
C TRP A 6 2.83 -38.93 9.69
N ILE A 7 2.74 -38.40 9.46
CA ILE A 7 2.58 -37.40 8.92
C ILE A 7 2.03 -36.41 9.20
N VAL A 8 2.17 -35.66 9.24
CA VAL A 8 1.85 -34.70 9.51
C VAL A 8 1.63 -33.68 8.90
N ALA A 9 1.36 -33.28 8.47
CA ALA A 9 0.91 -32.36 7.97
C ALA A 9 1.00 -31.14 8.12
N THR A 10 0.99 -30.47 8.23
CA THR A 10 1.10 -29.41 8.26
C THR A 10 0.67 -28.36 7.95
N LEU A 11 0.41 -27.76 7.90
CA LEU A 11 0.05 -26.75 7.71
C LEU A 11 0.07 -25.72 7.40
N LEU A 12 0.03 -25.21 7.13
CA LEU A 12 -0.02 -24.24 6.72
C LEU A 12 -0.43 -23.14 6.75
N SER A 13 -0.35 -22.48 6.63
CA SER A 13 -0.37 -21.36 6.43
C SER A 13 -1.35 -20.79 5.77
N PHE A 14 -2.16 -20.43 6.12
CA PHE A 14 -3.07 -19.88 5.59
C PHE A 14 -3.00 -18.51 5.67
N ASN A 15 -2.14 -17.95 6.32
CA ASN A 15 -2.03 -16.57 6.41
C ASN A 15 -1.75 -15.90 5.13
N ALA A 16 -1.41 -16.62 4.15
CA ALA A 16 -1.15 -16.06 2.85
C ALA A 16 -2.29 -15.21 2.38
N PHE A 17 -3.53 -15.59 2.73
CA PHE A 17 -4.57 -14.78 2.35
C PHE A 17 -4.67 -13.53 3.12
N ALA A 18 -4.53 -13.54 4.41
CA ALA A 18 -4.61 -12.38 5.25
C ALA A 18 -3.57 -11.35 4.88
N HIS A 19 -2.44 -11.79 4.32
CA HIS A 19 -1.37 -10.89 3.98
C HIS A 19 -1.30 -10.58 2.50
N HIS A 20 -2.28 -10.99 1.73
CA HIS A 20 -2.29 -10.75 0.31
C HIS A 20 -2.21 -9.25 0.07
N GLY A 21 -1.27 -8.81 -0.72
CA GLY A 21 -1.07 -7.42 -1.02
C GLY A 21 -0.24 -6.67 0.00
N TRP A 22 0.13 -7.31 1.11
CA TRP A 22 0.93 -6.66 2.15
C TRP A 22 2.23 -7.39 2.45
N SER A 23 2.39 -8.62 1.95
CA SER A 23 3.54 -9.43 2.33
C SER A 23 4.87 -8.85 1.87
N TRP A 24 4.86 -7.97 0.88
CA TRP A 24 6.08 -7.37 0.37
C TRP A 24 6.45 -6.08 1.12
N ALA A 25 5.62 -5.63 2.03
CA ALA A 25 5.79 -4.34 2.67
C ALA A 25 6.24 -4.50 4.11
N GLU A 26 6.97 -3.49 4.60
CA GLU A 26 7.39 -3.46 5.99
C GLU A 26 6.19 -3.25 6.89
N GLU A 27 6.33 -3.62 8.15
CA GLU A 27 5.28 -3.35 9.11
C GLU A 27 5.28 -1.92 9.57
N GLU A 28 6.42 -1.28 9.49
CA GLU A 28 6.56 0.08 9.95
C GLU A 28 5.97 1.06 8.94
N GLN A 29 5.34 2.10 9.41
CA GLN A 29 4.77 3.11 8.53
C GLN A 29 5.65 4.33 8.51
N THR A 30 5.86 4.87 7.31
CA THR A 30 6.67 6.06 7.12
C THR A 30 5.90 7.03 6.26
N GLU A 31 6.32 8.29 6.30
CA GLU A 31 5.73 9.32 5.46
C GLU A 31 6.60 9.58 4.26
N LEU A 32 5.94 9.79 3.14
CA LEU A 32 6.60 10.17 1.89
C LEU A 32 5.94 11.45 1.42
N LYS A 33 6.75 12.48 1.19
CA LYS A 33 6.23 13.76 0.70
C LYS A 33 6.76 13.99 -0.70
N GLY A 34 5.90 14.47 -1.55
CA GLY A 34 6.33 14.73 -2.91
C GLY A 34 5.24 15.33 -3.76
N THR A 35 5.43 15.19 -5.05
CA THR A 35 4.52 15.74 -6.06
C THR A 35 4.05 14.59 -6.93
N ILE A 36 2.76 14.55 -7.20
CA ILE A 36 2.20 13.49 -8.03
C ILE A 36 2.70 13.68 -9.46
N GLU A 37 3.28 12.62 -10.01
CA GLU A 37 3.72 12.66 -11.39
C GLU A 37 2.71 12.03 -12.32
N SER A 38 2.06 10.97 -11.89
CA SER A 38 1.04 10.31 -12.69
C SER A 38 0.10 9.53 -11.79
N ILE A 39 -1.08 9.28 -12.31
CA ILE A 39 -2.12 8.56 -11.62
C ILE A 39 -2.66 7.51 -12.58
N SER A 40 -2.69 6.27 -12.14
CA SER A 40 -3.32 5.20 -12.91
C SER A 40 -4.43 4.61 -12.04
N MET A 41 -5.63 4.60 -12.57
CA MET A 41 -6.77 4.01 -11.87
C MET A 41 -7.06 2.60 -12.37
N SER A 42 -6.16 2.03 -13.15
CA SER A 42 -6.38 0.71 -13.76
C SER A 42 -6.34 -0.42 -12.73
N PRO A 43 -7.11 -1.48 -12.95
CA PRO A 43 -7.00 -2.65 -12.07
C PRO A 43 -5.59 -3.22 -12.13
N PRO A 44 -5.16 -3.95 -11.11
CA PRO A 44 -5.98 -4.44 -9.98
C PRO A 44 -6.14 -3.42 -8.87
N HIS A 45 -5.35 -2.37 -8.86
CA HIS A 45 -5.52 -1.29 -7.88
C HIS A 45 -4.89 -0.03 -8.45
N PRO A 46 -5.37 1.12 -8.04
CA PRO A 46 -4.78 2.37 -8.51
C PRO A 46 -3.35 2.53 -8.00
N VAL A 47 -2.56 3.23 -8.79
CA VAL A 47 -1.15 3.47 -8.51
C VAL A 47 -0.82 4.92 -8.80
N LEU A 48 -0.09 5.54 -7.89
CA LEU A 48 0.45 6.87 -8.12
C LEU A 48 1.95 6.78 -8.33
N LYS A 49 2.49 7.63 -9.18
CA LYS A 49 3.92 7.87 -9.21
C LYS A 49 4.14 9.20 -8.52
N VAL A 50 4.99 9.22 -7.51
CA VAL A 50 5.22 10.40 -6.70
C VAL A 50 6.69 10.75 -6.76
N LYS A 51 6.98 11.98 -7.15
CA LYS A 51 8.34 12.46 -7.21
C LYS A 51 8.70 13.02 -5.84
N ALA A 52 9.60 12.35 -5.16
CA ALA A 52 10.06 12.74 -3.84
C ALA A 52 11.51 13.20 -3.94
N ALA A 53 12.09 13.58 -2.82
CA ALA A 53 13.45 14.11 -2.80
C ALA A 53 14.46 13.11 -3.35
N ASP A 54 14.22 11.83 -3.14
CA ASP A 54 15.15 10.79 -3.54
C ASP A 54 14.77 10.06 -4.83
N GLY A 55 13.78 10.54 -5.55
CA GLY A 55 13.41 9.94 -6.82
C GLY A 55 11.93 9.68 -6.93
N ILE A 56 11.58 8.86 -7.92
CA ILE A 56 10.18 8.56 -8.21
C ILE A 56 9.77 7.31 -7.44
N TRP A 57 8.71 7.44 -6.68
CA TRP A 57 8.16 6.34 -5.91
C TRP A 57 6.90 5.82 -6.55
N GLN A 58 6.72 4.51 -6.51
CA GLN A 58 5.46 3.91 -6.87
C GLN A 58 4.65 3.75 -5.60
N VAL A 59 3.47 4.34 -5.57
CA VAL A 59 2.60 4.30 -4.40
C VAL A 59 1.35 3.54 -4.79
N ASP A 60 1.18 2.36 -4.20
CA ASP A 60 0.00 1.55 -4.46
C ASP A 60 -1.11 1.99 -3.53
N LEU A 61 -2.27 2.24 -4.09
CA LEU A 61 -3.44 2.56 -3.29
C LEU A 61 -4.17 1.26 -2.95
N GLY A 62 -5.37 1.34 -2.44
CA GLY A 62 -6.14 0.16 -2.13
C GLY A 62 -6.76 -0.46 -3.37
N ASN A 63 -7.43 -1.60 -3.20
CA ASN A 63 -8.17 -2.16 -4.34
C ASN A 63 -9.25 -1.15 -4.72
N PRO A 64 -9.95 -1.34 -5.85
CA PRO A 64 -10.88 -0.32 -6.31
C PRO A 64 -11.93 0.07 -5.27
N ASN A 65 -12.49 -0.90 -4.55
CA ASN A 65 -13.51 -0.59 -3.56
C ASN A 65 -12.93 0.18 -2.38
N GLN A 66 -11.77 -0.24 -1.93
CA GLN A 66 -11.11 0.42 -0.80
C GLN A 66 -10.74 1.84 -1.15
N THR A 67 -10.23 2.04 -2.35
CA THR A 67 -9.84 3.36 -2.81
C THR A 67 -11.05 4.27 -2.93
N GLU A 68 -12.11 3.77 -3.54
CA GLU A 68 -13.32 4.55 -3.69
C GLU A 68 -13.92 4.91 -2.34
N ARG A 69 -13.90 3.98 -1.42
CA ARG A 69 -14.44 4.22 -0.08
C ARG A 69 -13.67 5.29 0.67
N SER A 70 -12.39 5.45 0.36
CA SER A 70 -11.56 6.50 0.96
C SER A 70 -11.94 7.88 0.45
N GLY A 71 -12.66 7.94 -0.65
CA GLY A 71 -12.99 9.20 -1.29
C GLY A 71 -12.07 9.55 -2.45
N PHE A 72 -11.11 8.70 -2.77
CA PHE A 72 -10.18 8.97 -3.87
C PHE A 72 -10.78 8.44 -5.18
N THR A 73 -10.86 9.35 -6.14
CA THR A 73 -11.30 8.98 -7.49
C THR A 73 -10.28 9.55 -8.46
N GLY A 74 -10.46 9.28 -9.75
CA GLY A 74 -9.56 9.81 -10.76
C GLY A 74 -9.54 11.31 -10.82
N GLU A 75 -10.50 11.98 -10.15
CA GLU A 75 -10.56 13.43 -10.16
C GLU A 75 -10.17 14.05 -8.83
N SER A 76 -9.78 13.23 -7.87
CA SER A 76 -9.43 13.73 -6.55
C SER A 76 -8.10 14.47 -6.53
N ALA A 77 -7.25 14.17 -7.50
CA ALA A 77 -5.92 14.76 -7.57
C ALA A 77 -5.45 14.72 -9.01
N LYS A 78 -4.39 15.44 -9.29
CA LYS A 78 -3.84 15.46 -10.63
C LYS A 78 -2.34 15.61 -10.56
N ALA A 79 -1.67 15.33 -11.66
CA ALA A 79 -0.23 15.52 -11.75
C ALA A 79 0.11 16.95 -11.39
N GLY A 80 1.15 17.12 -10.59
CA GLY A 80 1.55 18.42 -10.11
C GLY A 80 1.09 18.72 -8.70
N ASP A 81 0.10 18.00 -8.20
CA ASP A 81 -0.37 18.25 -6.84
C ASP A 81 0.64 17.74 -5.83
N THR A 82 0.79 18.45 -4.73
CA THR A 82 1.62 17.94 -3.63
C THR A 82 0.84 16.90 -2.85
N ILE A 83 1.56 15.93 -2.32
CA ILE A 83 0.94 14.82 -1.63
C ILE A 83 1.82 14.38 -0.47
N VAL A 84 1.19 13.96 0.60
CA VAL A 84 1.86 13.28 1.70
C VAL A 84 1.24 11.90 1.80
N VAL A 85 2.08 10.88 1.77
CA VAL A 85 1.63 9.50 1.83
C VAL A 85 2.12 8.88 3.12
N LEU A 86 1.22 8.33 3.89
CA LEU A 86 1.59 7.50 5.03
C LEU A 86 1.43 6.06 4.58
N GLY A 87 2.47 5.27 4.68
CA GLY A 87 2.38 3.92 4.17
C GLY A 87 3.52 3.04 4.61
N ASN A 88 3.47 1.82 4.08
CA ASN A 88 4.42 0.77 4.39
C ASN A 88 5.28 0.55 3.16
N ARG A 89 6.56 0.82 3.29
CA ARG A 89 7.43 0.73 2.12
C ARG A 89 7.87 -0.71 1.90
N SER A 90 8.42 -0.96 0.72
CA SER A 90 8.87 -2.29 0.35
C SER A 90 9.94 -2.80 1.29
N LEU A 91 9.88 -4.11 1.56
CA LEU A 91 10.95 -4.77 2.30
C LEU A 91 12.27 -4.72 1.53
N GLU A 92 12.20 -4.59 0.21
CA GLU A 92 13.41 -4.43 -0.61
C GLU A 92 13.79 -2.97 -0.60
N LYS A 93 14.82 -2.66 0.16
CA LYS A 93 15.16 -1.26 0.44
C LYS A 93 15.59 -0.48 -0.79
N ASP A 94 16.06 -1.15 -1.81
CA ASP A 94 16.47 -0.48 -3.04
C ASP A 94 15.28 -0.13 -3.93
N LYS A 95 14.07 -0.54 -3.56
CA LYS A 95 12.89 -0.22 -4.34
C LYS A 95 12.15 0.95 -3.73
N LYS A 96 11.84 1.92 -4.56
CA LYS A 96 11.04 3.06 -4.14
C LYS A 96 9.58 2.72 -4.40
N HIS A 97 9.04 1.94 -3.49
CA HIS A 97 7.71 1.36 -3.62
C HIS A 97 7.06 1.32 -2.24
N MET A 98 5.83 1.73 -2.15
CA MET A 98 5.14 1.88 -0.89
C MET A 98 3.66 1.56 -1.07
N LYS A 99 3.08 0.96 -0.07
CA LYS A 99 1.63 0.75 -0.04
C LYS A 99 1.03 1.79 0.89
N ALA A 100 0.15 2.62 0.35
CA ALA A 100 -0.40 3.73 1.13
C ALA A 100 -1.51 3.26 2.04
N VAL A 101 -1.52 3.76 3.27
CA VAL A 101 -2.67 3.59 4.15
C VAL A 101 -3.45 4.90 4.26
N ARG A 102 -2.80 6.02 4.04
CA ARG A 102 -3.44 7.34 4.07
C ARG A 102 -2.73 8.24 3.09
N ILE A 103 -3.47 9.05 2.37
CA ILE A 103 -2.85 10.09 1.56
C ILE A 103 -3.51 11.42 1.92
N THR A 104 -2.72 12.48 1.83
CA THR A 104 -3.21 13.83 2.06
C THR A 104 -2.86 14.64 0.83
N VAL A 105 -3.88 15.18 0.17
CA VAL A 105 -3.71 16.01 -1.01
C VAL A 105 -4.35 17.33 -0.69
N GLY A 106 -3.54 18.38 -0.65
CA GLY A 106 -4.03 19.67 -0.19
C GLY A 106 -4.46 19.53 1.28
N GLU A 107 -5.70 19.89 1.55
CA GLU A 107 -6.22 19.77 2.91
C GLU A 107 -7.05 18.54 3.11
N ARG A 108 -7.13 17.67 2.11
CA ARG A 108 -7.99 16.49 2.21
C ARG A 108 -7.18 15.28 2.61
N GLN A 109 -7.59 14.65 3.69
CA GLN A 109 -6.97 13.45 4.19
C GLN A 109 -7.87 12.27 3.84
N LEU A 110 -7.34 11.31 3.09
CA LEU A 110 -8.10 10.18 2.60
C LEU A 110 -7.50 8.90 3.14
N ASP A 111 -8.28 8.16 3.89
CA ASP A 111 -7.80 6.95 4.55
C ASP A 111 -8.17 5.73 3.73
N LEU A 112 -7.13 5.11 3.14
CA LEU A 112 -7.33 3.93 2.32
C LEU A 112 -7.53 2.69 3.18
N TYR A 113 -6.82 2.61 4.29
CA TYR A 113 -6.90 1.49 5.21
C TYR A 113 -6.93 2.03 6.63
N PRO A 114 -8.07 2.58 7.05
CA PRO A 114 -8.13 3.22 8.37
C PRO A 114 -7.78 2.27 9.52
N GLU A 115 -8.09 0.98 9.33
CA GLU A 115 -7.83 0.01 10.39
C GLU A 115 -6.34 -0.28 10.55
N ARG A 116 -5.52 0.12 9.57
CA ARG A 116 -4.09 -0.12 9.65
C ARG A 116 -3.29 1.08 10.12
N ILE A 117 -3.94 2.21 10.27
CA ILE A 117 -3.21 3.42 10.66
C ILE A 117 -2.82 3.29 12.11
N LYS A 118 -1.51 3.36 12.37
CA LYS A 118 -1.00 3.20 13.72
C LYS A 118 -1.13 4.50 14.48
N LYS A 119 -1.54 4.40 15.72
CA LYS A 119 -1.67 5.57 16.57
C LYS A 119 -0.54 5.58 17.59
N ASN A 120 -0.05 6.76 17.89
CA ASN A 120 1.01 6.91 18.88
C ASN A 120 0.45 7.17 20.24
#